data_a07469ba709e133aabef3847c5fda788
#
_entry.id   a07469ba709e133aabef3847c5fda788
#
_cell.length_a   1.000
_cell.length_b   1.000
_cell.length_c   1.000
_cell.angle_alpha   90.00
_cell.angle_beta   90.00
_cell.angle_gamma   90.00
#
_symmetry.space_group_name_H-M   'P 1'
#
loop_
_entity.id
_entity.type
_entity.pdbx_description
1 polymer ?
#
loop_
_entity_poly.entity_id
_entity_poly.type
_entity_poly.pdbx_seq_one_letter_code
_entity_poly.pdbx_strand_id
1 'polypeptide(L)'
;SEGFLSSEGSPAIMLGGHSKGGNMAVYAAMQVAHDDIEAAGERARRLGLLPALGGPVPGRNVRIARIFSHDGPGLPGSMVRGQAYRTVESRIRKTVPESSVVGMLLQSNAKVIVVKADAVGIMQHMGNSWQVAENGDFERENELTVTAQLIKRTLDDWPDTVGQKQRERAIDQIYEIFAAAGYGNIADLMANWTDSLPKIVAAARGTDRETRELIKAVVKAIPASAARVVREG
;
A
#
# COMPACT_ATOMS: atom_id res chain seq x y z
N SER A 1 -2.55 27.74 7.48
CA SER A 1 -2.53 26.72 6.41
C SER A 1 -3.83 26.65 5.58
N GLU A 2 -4.88 27.33 6.01
CA GLU A 2 -6.20 27.30 5.35
C GLU A 2 -6.25 28.09 4.01
N GLY A 3 -5.40 29.11 3.84
CA GLY A 3 -5.44 29.98 2.64
C GLY A 3 -4.86 29.38 1.37
N PHE A 4 -3.93 28.41 1.47
CA PHE A 4 -3.26 27.86 0.28
C PHE A 4 -4.13 26.92 -0.57
N LEU A 5 -5.08 26.24 0.06
CA LEU A 5 -5.92 25.24 -0.58
C LEU A 5 -7.29 25.75 -1.05
N SER A 6 -7.65 27.01 -0.76
CA SER A 6 -9.00 27.55 -0.96
C SER A 6 -9.17 28.54 -2.12
N SER A 7 -8.09 28.93 -2.84
CA SER A 7 -8.17 29.90 -3.92
C SER A 7 -8.57 29.27 -5.27
N GLU A 8 -9.49 29.88 -6.00
CA GLU A 8 -9.70 29.59 -7.43
C GLU A 8 -8.36 29.80 -8.17
N GLY A 9 -7.86 28.77 -8.83
CA GLY A 9 -6.55 28.79 -9.46
C GLY A 9 -5.41 28.18 -8.65
N SER A 10 -5.68 27.51 -7.53
CA SER A 10 -4.67 26.76 -6.79
C SER A 10 -3.98 25.72 -7.67
N PRO A 11 -2.65 25.57 -7.57
CA PRO A 11 -1.92 24.59 -8.36
C PRO A 11 -2.40 23.17 -8.06
N ALA A 12 -2.38 22.32 -9.08
CA ALA A 12 -2.70 20.92 -8.93
C ALA A 12 -1.68 20.24 -8.01
N ILE A 13 -2.17 19.53 -6.98
CA ILE A 13 -1.35 18.88 -5.98
C ILE A 13 -1.03 17.45 -6.42
N MET A 14 0.23 17.07 -6.34
CA MET A 14 0.68 15.69 -6.44
C MET A 14 1.12 15.20 -5.06
N LEU A 15 0.64 14.04 -4.67
CA LEU A 15 1.03 13.37 -3.43
C LEU A 15 1.77 12.09 -3.77
N GLY A 16 2.79 11.77 -3.01
CA GLY A 16 3.53 10.53 -3.25
C GLY A 16 4.30 10.08 -2.03
N GLY A 17 4.58 8.78 -2.03
CA GLY A 17 5.39 8.20 -0.98
C GLY A 17 5.69 6.72 -1.23
N HIS A 18 6.70 6.24 -0.52
CA HIS A 18 7.12 4.85 -0.51
C HIS A 18 6.65 4.17 0.77
N SER A 19 6.29 2.91 0.70
CA SER A 19 5.89 2.11 1.85
C SER A 19 4.71 2.75 2.60
N LYS A 20 4.79 2.93 3.91
CA LYS A 20 3.79 3.66 4.71
C LYS A 20 3.49 5.05 4.15
N GLY A 21 4.49 5.75 3.59
CA GLY A 21 4.30 7.05 2.95
C GLY A 21 3.38 6.98 1.73
N GLY A 22 3.42 5.89 0.96
CA GLY A 22 2.50 5.63 -0.16
C GLY A 22 1.05 5.45 0.32
N ASN A 23 0.84 4.72 1.41
CA ASN A 23 -0.47 4.59 2.05
C ASN A 23 -0.97 5.96 2.56
N MET A 24 -0.11 6.72 3.25
CA MET A 24 -0.45 8.05 3.76
C MET A 24 -0.80 9.04 2.64
N ALA A 25 -0.13 8.96 1.48
CA ALA A 25 -0.43 9.79 0.32
C ALA A 25 -1.85 9.55 -0.21
N VAL A 26 -2.27 8.27 -0.29
CA VAL A 26 -3.64 7.91 -0.68
C VAL A 26 -4.64 8.38 0.37
N TYR A 27 -4.35 8.16 1.66
CA TYR A 27 -5.21 8.60 2.75
C TYR A 27 -5.39 10.12 2.77
N ALA A 28 -4.31 10.89 2.66
CA ALA A 28 -4.37 12.34 2.62
C ALA A 28 -5.19 12.86 1.43
N ALA A 29 -5.04 12.23 0.24
CA ALA A 29 -5.85 12.56 -0.93
C ALA A 29 -7.34 12.30 -0.68
N MET A 30 -7.68 11.22 0.03
CA MET A 30 -9.06 10.92 0.42
C MET A 30 -9.64 11.95 1.39
N GLN A 31 -8.84 12.44 2.35
CA GLN A 31 -9.30 13.49 3.27
C GLN A 31 -9.62 14.78 2.51
N VAL A 32 -8.73 15.20 1.60
CA VAL A 32 -8.98 16.37 0.73
C VAL A 32 -10.25 16.18 -0.11
N ALA A 33 -10.46 14.97 -0.67
CA ALA A 33 -11.67 14.68 -1.44
C ALA A 33 -12.94 14.68 -0.56
N HIS A 34 -12.84 14.21 0.66
CA HIS A 34 -13.95 14.24 1.63
C HIS A 34 -14.35 15.67 1.95
N ASP A 35 -13.39 16.53 2.29
CA ASP A 35 -13.63 17.94 2.60
C ASP A 35 -14.23 18.68 1.40
N ASP A 36 -13.75 18.42 0.18
CA ASP A 36 -14.30 19.00 -1.06
C ASP A 36 -15.76 18.55 -1.32
N ILE A 37 -16.09 17.29 -1.01
CA ILE A 37 -17.46 16.76 -1.13
C ILE A 37 -18.39 17.40 -0.11
N GLU A 38 -17.95 17.54 1.14
CA GLU A 38 -18.75 18.17 2.19
C GLU A 38 -19.01 19.65 1.88
N ALA A 39 -17.97 20.39 1.49
CA ALA A 39 -18.08 21.80 1.10
C ALA A 39 -19.04 22.01 -0.08
N ALA A 40 -18.97 21.12 -1.09
CA ALA A 40 -19.88 21.15 -2.22
C ALA A 40 -21.33 20.87 -1.81
N GLY A 41 -21.54 19.90 -0.92
CA GLY A 41 -22.85 19.57 -0.37
C GLY A 41 -23.48 20.73 0.43
N GLU A 42 -22.66 21.42 1.22
CA GLU A 42 -23.10 22.57 1.99
C GLU A 42 -23.47 23.75 1.11
N ARG A 43 -22.65 24.02 0.06
CA ARG A 43 -22.96 25.04 -0.94
C ARG A 43 -24.25 24.75 -1.70
N ALA A 44 -24.47 23.49 -2.09
CA ALA A 44 -25.71 23.07 -2.75
C ALA A 44 -26.95 23.29 -1.86
N ARG A 45 -26.85 22.96 -0.56
CA ARG A 45 -27.92 23.22 0.43
C ARG A 45 -28.22 24.70 0.57
N ARG A 46 -27.20 25.57 0.64
CA ARG A 46 -27.38 27.04 0.73
C ARG A 46 -28.05 27.61 -0.51
N LEU A 47 -27.85 26.99 -1.67
CA LEU A 47 -28.46 27.42 -2.94
C LEU A 47 -29.83 26.80 -3.19
N GLY A 48 -30.41 26.03 -2.21
CA GLY A 48 -31.69 25.35 -2.37
C GLY A 48 -31.68 24.24 -3.42
N LEU A 49 -30.49 23.81 -3.85
CA LEU A 49 -30.32 22.68 -4.75
C LEU A 49 -30.42 21.40 -3.89
N LEU A 50 -31.52 20.66 -4.04
CA LEU A 50 -31.60 19.32 -3.45
C LEU A 50 -30.49 18.45 -4.06
N PRO A 51 -29.60 17.84 -3.25
CA PRO A 51 -28.68 16.88 -3.81
C PRO A 51 -29.52 15.75 -4.41
N ALA A 52 -29.31 15.47 -5.69
CA ALA A 52 -29.89 14.30 -6.33
C ALA A 52 -29.49 13.10 -5.48
N LEU A 53 -30.49 12.41 -4.88
CA LEU A 53 -30.29 11.29 -3.99
C LEU A 53 -29.39 10.27 -4.67
N GLY A 54 -28.15 10.10 -4.18
CA GLY A 54 -27.22 9.06 -4.58
C GLY A 54 -26.43 9.27 -5.87
N GLY A 55 -26.52 10.42 -6.55
CA GLY A 55 -25.65 10.72 -7.67
C GLY A 55 -24.23 11.07 -7.18
N PRO A 56 -23.16 10.64 -7.88
CA PRO A 56 -21.84 11.17 -7.62
C PRO A 56 -21.90 12.69 -7.82
N VAL A 57 -21.57 13.45 -6.78
CA VAL A 57 -21.27 14.86 -6.96
C VAL A 57 -20.16 14.90 -7.98
N PRO A 58 -20.35 15.46 -9.19
CA PRO A 58 -19.28 15.46 -10.18
C PRO A 58 -18.08 16.11 -9.52
N GLY A 59 -17.01 15.36 -9.37
CA GLY A 59 -15.77 15.79 -8.72
C GLY A 59 -15.06 16.85 -9.54
N ARG A 60 -15.69 18.00 -9.69
CA ARG A 60 -15.21 19.07 -10.57
C ARG A 60 -14.00 19.81 -10.04
N ASN A 61 -13.62 19.64 -8.76
CA ASN A 61 -12.49 20.35 -8.18
C ASN A 61 -11.69 19.56 -7.14
N VAL A 62 -11.45 18.27 -7.37
CA VAL A 62 -10.44 17.62 -6.55
C VAL A 62 -9.08 18.18 -6.96
N ARG A 63 -8.50 18.99 -6.09
CA ARG A 63 -7.19 19.63 -6.26
C ARG A 63 -6.03 18.65 -6.43
N ILE A 64 -6.27 17.39 -6.19
CA ILE A 64 -5.29 16.32 -6.35
C ILE A 64 -5.20 15.90 -7.81
N ALA A 65 -4.06 16.11 -8.43
CA ALA A 65 -3.80 15.71 -9.82
C ALA A 65 -3.37 14.24 -9.92
N ARG A 66 -2.44 13.82 -9.08
CA ARG A 66 -1.86 12.47 -9.08
C ARG A 66 -1.50 12.04 -7.66
N ILE A 67 -1.58 10.73 -7.45
CA ILE A 67 -1.18 10.09 -6.20
C ILE A 67 -0.25 8.94 -6.54
N PHE A 68 0.98 8.97 -6.03
CA PHE A 68 1.98 7.94 -6.27
C PHE A 68 2.16 7.11 -5.01
N SER A 69 1.82 5.83 -5.08
CA SER A 69 2.01 4.87 -4.00
C SER A 69 3.04 3.83 -4.44
N HIS A 70 4.28 4.02 -4.01
CA HIS A 70 5.38 3.12 -4.32
C HIS A 70 5.50 2.05 -3.22
N ASP A 71 5.11 0.83 -3.57
CA ASP A 71 5.03 -0.33 -2.68
C ASP A 71 4.38 -0.04 -1.32
N GLY A 72 3.41 0.88 -1.34
CA GLY A 72 2.60 1.20 -0.17
C GLY A 72 1.48 0.19 0.03
N PRO A 73 1.17 -0.20 1.28
CA PRO A 73 0.00 -1.01 1.55
C PRO A 73 -1.27 -0.27 1.12
N GLY A 74 -2.31 -1.03 0.85
CA GLY A 74 -3.64 -0.49 0.58
C GLY A 74 -4.28 0.14 1.82
N LEU A 75 -5.60 0.18 1.82
CA LEU A 75 -6.42 0.74 2.89
C LEU A 75 -7.42 -0.31 3.40
N PRO A 76 -8.01 -0.13 4.58
CA PRO A 76 -9.13 -0.93 5.02
C PRO A 76 -10.25 -0.96 3.98
N GLY A 77 -10.88 -2.11 3.79
CA GLY A 77 -11.91 -2.29 2.76
C GLY A 77 -13.11 -1.36 2.89
N SER A 78 -13.45 -0.95 4.11
CA SER A 78 -14.48 0.07 4.36
C SER A 78 -14.13 1.42 3.73
N MET A 79 -12.86 1.81 3.79
CA MET A 79 -12.38 3.05 3.16
C MET A 79 -12.35 2.95 1.63
N VAL A 80 -11.88 1.83 1.09
CA VAL A 80 -11.81 1.60 -0.37
C VAL A 80 -13.21 1.60 -1.00
N ARG A 81 -14.22 1.14 -0.29
CA ARG A 81 -15.63 1.23 -0.72
C ARG A 81 -16.26 2.61 -0.54
N GLY A 82 -15.60 3.51 0.17
CA GLY A 82 -16.08 4.86 0.45
C GLY A 82 -16.08 5.80 -0.75
N GLN A 83 -16.90 6.84 -0.69
CA GLN A 83 -17.03 7.82 -1.77
C GLN A 83 -15.73 8.60 -1.99
N ALA A 84 -15.04 8.99 -0.90
CA ALA A 84 -13.77 9.71 -0.97
C ALA A 84 -12.71 8.94 -1.76
N TYR A 85 -12.57 7.61 -1.51
CA TYR A 85 -11.64 6.78 -2.28
C TYR A 85 -12.02 6.72 -3.76
N ARG A 86 -13.29 6.44 -4.08
CA ARG A 86 -13.76 6.40 -5.48
C ARG A 86 -13.50 7.69 -6.25
N THR A 87 -13.54 8.82 -5.57
CA THR A 87 -13.26 10.13 -6.17
C THR A 87 -11.80 10.28 -6.59
N VAL A 88 -10.86 9.66 -5.88
CA VAL A 88 -9.41 9.77 -6.16
C VAL A 88 -8.82 8.53 -6.82
N GLU A 89 -9.53 7.42 -6.88
CA GLU A 89 -9.06 6.11 -7.35
C GLU A 89 -8.36 6.18 -8.71
N SER A 90 -8.96 6.83 -9.68
CA SER A 90 -8.40 6.95 -11.04
C SER A 90 -7.10 7.76 -11.11
N ARG A 91 -6.78 8.50 -10.06
CA ARG A 91 -5.56 9.31 -9.93
C ARG A 91 -4.42 8.55 -9.24
N ILE A 92 -4.71 7.41 -8.63
CA ILE A 92 -3.70 6.59 -7.94
C ILE A 92 -2.85 5.86 -8.98
N ARG A 93 -1.55 6.00 -8.83
CA ARG A 93 -0.51 5.25 -9.53
C ARG A 93 0.19 4.37 -8.50
N LYS A 94 -0.22 3.11 -8.43
CA LYS A 94 0.35 2.14 -7.51
C LYS A 94 1.44 1.35 -8.23
N THR A 95 2.68 1.53 -7.80
CA THR A 95 3.86 0.83 -8.33
C THR A 95 4.36 -0.14 -7.28
N VAL A 96 4.63 -1.37 -7.67
CA VAL A 96 5.13 -2.43 -6.77
C VAL A 96 6.23 -3.22 -7.47
N PRO A 97 7.24 -3.71 -6.77
CA PRO A 97 8.20 -4.63 -7.35
C PRO A 97 7.56 -6.00 -7.60
N GLU A 98 8.17 -6.81 -8.46
CA GLU A 98 7.65 -8.14 -8.83
C GLU A 98 7.48 -9.10 -7.65
N SER A 99 8.30 -8.98 -6.61
CA SER A 99 8.21 -9.76 -5.36
C SER A 99 7.59 -8.97 -4.20
N SER A 100 6.72 -8.02 -4.49
CA SER A 100 6.09 -7.19 -3.46
C SER A 100 5.34 -8.02 -2.42
N VAL A 101 5.60 -7.70 -1.16
CA VAL A 101 4.85 -8.16 0.01
C VAL A 101 4.05 -7.00 0.58
N VAL A 102 4.72 -5.89 0.91
CA VAL A 102 4.12 -4.72 1.57
C VAL A 102 3.03 -4.09 0.72
N GLY A 103 3.28 -3.92 -0.59
CA GLY A 103 2.30 -3.37 -1.51
C GLY A 103 1.06 -4.22 -1.70
N MET A 104 1.12 -5.51 -1.34
CA MET A 104 -0.03 -6.42 -1.42
C MET A 104 -0.87 -6.43 -0.14
N LEU A 105 -0.40 -5.83 0.95
CA LEU A 105 -1.16 -5.73 2.19
C LEU A 105 -2.37 -4.81 2.02
N LEU A 106 -3.48 -5.16 2.66
CA LEU A 106 -4.75 -4.42 2.62
C LEU A 106 -5.35 -4.31 1.19
N GLN A 107 -6.43 -3.54 1.03
CA GLN A 107 -7.18 -3.46 -0.21
C GLN A 107 -6.83 -2.20 -1.02
N SER A 108 -6.78 -2.37 -2.33
CA SER A 108 -6.64 -1.27 -3.28
C SER A 108 -7.30 -1.69 -4.60
N ASN A 109 -8.16 -0.84 -5.15
CA ASN A 109 -8.73 -1.03 -6.49
C ASN A 109 -7.86 -0.36 -7.58
N ALA A 110 -6.82 0.37 -7.18
CA ALA A 110 -5.95 1.04 -8.14
C ALA A 110 -5.21 0.02 -9.02
N LYS A 111 -5.05 0.36 -10.30
CA LYS A 111 -4.25 -0.46 -11.22
C LYS A 111 -2.81 -0.52 -10.72
N VAL A 112 -2.33 -1.74 -10.51
CA VAL A 112 -0.95 -2.00 -10.10
C VAL A 112 -0.04 -1.99 -11.33
N ILE A 113 1.10 -1.31 -11.20
CA ILE A 113 2.21 -1.34 -12.15
C ILE A 113 3.33 -2.15 -11.49
N VAL A 114 3.67 -3.28 -12.07
CA VAL A 114 4.76 -4.12 -11.58
C VAL A 114 6.07 -3.66 -12.22
N VAL A 115 7.12 -3.54 -11.42
CA VAL A 115 8.44 -3.08 -11.86
C VAL A 115 9.52 -4.09 -11.51
N LYS A 116 10.58 -4.09 -12.31
CA LYS A 116 11.78 -4.89 -12.08
C LYS A 116 12.60 -4.33 -10.93
N ALA A 117 13.25 -5.22 -10.21
CA ALA A 117 14.18 -4.86 -9.16
C ALA A 117 15.38 -5.81 -9.14
N ASP A 118 16.57 -5.25 -8.90
CA ASP A 118 17.82 -6.02 -8.81
C ASP A 118 17.89 -6.85 -7.52
N ALA A 119 17.23 -6.39 -6.47
CA ALA A 119 17.17 -7.11 -5.20
C ALA A 119 16.23 -8.34 -5.31
N VAL A 120 16.26 -9.22 -4.31
CA VAL A 120 15.50 -10.46 -4.29
C VAL A 120 14.51 -10.48 -3.12
N GLY A 121 13.30 -10.99 -3.37
CA GLY A 121 12.27 -11.17 -2.34
C GLY A 121 11.87 -9.85 -1.68
N ILE A 122 11.76 -9.85 -0.35
CA ILE A 122 11.32 -8.67 0.40
C ILE A 122 12.29 -7.49 0.29
N MET A 123 13.55 -7.73 -0.10
CA MET A 123 14.53 -6.65 -0.33
C MET A 123 14.13 -5.75 -1.50
N GLN A 124 13.32 -6.24 -2.42
CA GLN A 124 12.74 -5.43 -3.49
C GLN A 124 11.85 -4.30 -2.96
N HIS A 125 11.44 -4.35 -1.67
CA HIS A 125 10.76 -3.23 -1.02
C HIS A 125 11.62 -1.96 -1.00
N MET A 126 12.93 -2.10 -1.07
CA MET A 126 13.85 -0.95 -1.14
C MET A 126 13.83 -0.33 -2.53
N GLY A 127 13.22 0.85 -2.67
CA GLY A 127 13.02 1.53 -3.95
C GLY A 127 14.31 1.81 -4.74
N ASN A 128 15.47 1.86 -4.08
CA ASN A 128 16.78 2.01 -4.73
C ASN A 128 17.23 0.76 -5.50
N SER A 129 16.56 -0.37 -5.34
CA SER A 129 16.79 -1.59 -6.11
C SER A 129 15.95 -1.66 -7.39
N TRP A 130 15.05 -0.69 -7.63
CA TRP A 130 14.17 -0.71 -8.78
C TRP A 130 14.88 -0.22 -10.03
N GLN A 131 14.76 -0.99 -11.11
CA GLN A 131 15.40 -0.66 -12.36
C GLN A 131 14.73 0.53 -13.04
N VAL A 132 15.55 1.47 -13.50
CA VAL A 132 15.12 2.66 -14.22
C VAL A 132 15.68 2.60 -15.63
N ALA A 133 14.80 2.72 -16.62
CA ALA A 133 15.17 2.76 -18.03
C ALA A 133 15.84 4.11 -18.41
N GLU A 134 16.49 4.16 -19.56
CA GLU A 134 17.17 5.38 -20.04
C GLU A 134 16.25 6.61 -20.14
N ASN A 135 14.97 6.40 -20.38
CA ASN A 135 13.95 7.49 -20.43
C ASN A 135 13.53 7.98 -19.06
N GLY A 136 14.05 7.44 -17.97
CA GLY A 136 13.70 7.80 -16.59
C GLY A 136 12.45 7.10 -16.02
N ASP A 137 11.76 6.26 -16.79
CA ASP A 137 10.67 5.43 -16.30
C ASP A 137 11.19 4.18 -15.59
N PHE A 138 10.41 3.61 -14.68
CA PHE A 138 10.73 2.28 -14.14
C PHE A 138 10.57 1.21 -15.22
N GLU A 139 11.53 0.29 -15.28
CA GLU A 139 11.37 -0.93 -16.08
C GLU A 139 10.23 -1.78 -15.55
N ARG A 140 9.35 -2.22 -16.45
CA ARG A 140 8.11 -2.92 -16.09
C ARG A 140 8.28 -4.42 -16.22
N GLU A 141 7.60 -5.13 -15.31
CA GLU A 141 7.32 -6.54 -15.42
C GLU A 141 5.85 -6.77 -15.74
N ASN A 142 5.57 -7.91 -16.37
CA ASN A 142 4.21 -8.26 -16.74
C ASN A 142 3.40 -8.73 -15.53
N GLU A 143 4.03 -9.46 -14.61
CA GLU A 143 3.37 -10.14 -13.50
C GLU A 143 4.21 -10.11 -12.22
N LEU A 144 3.52 -10.25 -11.10
CA LEU A 144 4.13 -10.55 -9.82
C LEU A 144 4.74 -11.96 -9.83
N THR A 145 5.80 -12.16 -9.06
CA THR A 145 6.35 -13.51 -8.84
C THR A 145 5.29 -14.44 -8.23
N VAL A 146 5.44 -15.74 -8.45
CA VAL A 146 4.54 -16.76 -7.88
C VAL A 146 4.37 -16.62 -6.38
N THR A 147 5.44 -16.26 -5.68
CA THR A 147 5.43 -16.00 -4.24
C THR A 147 4.57 -14.79 -3.88
N ALA A 148 4.74 -13.66 -4.57
CA ALA A 148 3.94 -12.46 -4.33
C ALA A 148 2.46 -12.71 -4.65
N GLN A 149 2.16 -13.47 -5.70
CA GLN A 149 0.80 -13.91 -6.02
C GLN A 149 0.20 -14.81 -4.93
N LEU A 150 0.99 -15.73 -4.36
CA LEU A 150 0.53 -16.58 -3.25
C LEU A 150 0.21 -15.74 -2.01
N ILE A 151 1.08 -14.80 -1.64
CA ILE A 151 0.85 -13.87 -0.53
C ILE A 151 -0.44 -13.08 -0.77
N LYS A 152 -0.59 -12.52 -1.97
CA LYS A 152 -1.80 -11.78 -2.36
C LYS A 152 -3.05 -12.64 -2.20
N ARG A 153 -3.07 -13.87 -2.73
CA ARG A 153 -4.21 -14.78 -2.59
C ARG A 153 -4.52 -15.10 -1.14
N THR A 154 -3.48 -15.38 -0.32
CA THR A 154 -3.67 -15.65 1.12
C THR A 154 -4.32 -14.46 1.84
N LEU A 155 -4.00 -13.23 1.43
CA LEU A 155 -4.60 -12.01 1.99
C LEU A 155 -6.02 -11.76 1.45
N ASP A 156 -6.25 -12.05 0.16
CA ASP A 156 -7.57 -11.92 -0.47
C ASP A 156 -8.56 -12.97 0.08
N ASP A 157 -8.07 -14.20 0.37
CA ASP A 157 -8.84 -15.30 0.95
C ASP A 157 -9.08 -15.15 2.47
N TRP A 158 -8.59 -14.06 3.05
CA TRP A 158 -8.84 -13.82 4.47
C TRP A 158 -10.34 -13.69 4.71
N PRO A 159 -10.93 -14.54 5.57
CA PRO A 159 -12.38 -14.60 5.71
C PRO A 159 -12.97 -13.22 6.01
N ASP A 160 -14.11 -12.89 5.44
CA ASP A 160 -14.85 -11.66 5.78
C ASP A 160 -15.24 -11.61 7.27
N THR A 161 -15.22 -12.78 7.93
CA THR A 161 -15.39 -12.94 9.39
C THR A 161 -14.24 -12.35 10.19
N VAL A 162 -13.04 -12.20 9.60
CA VAL A 162 -11.93 -11.48 10.25
C VAL A 162 -12.23 -9.99 10.20
N GLY A 163 -12.69 -9.45 11.31
CA GLY A 163 -13.06 -8.03 11.41
C GLY A 163 -11.90 -7.10 11.04
N GLN A 164 -12.23 -5.92 10.51
CA GLN A 164 -11.25 -4.92 10.09
C GLN A 164 -10.17 -4.65 11.16
N LYS A 165 -10.58 -4.48 12.42
CA LYS A 165 -9.65 -4.26 13.55
C LYS A 165 -8.66 -5.41 13.75
N GLN A 166 -9.07 -6.64 13.45
CA GLN A 166 -8.21 -7.82 13.58
C GLN A 166 -7.18 -7.86 12.44
N ARG A 167 -7.58 -7.50 11.23
CA ARG A 167 -6.67 -7.36 10.07
C ARG A 167 -5.63 -6.27 10.31
N GLU A 168 -6.05 -5.11 10.83
CA GLU A 168 -5.16 -4.01 11.20
C GLU A 168 -4.15 -4.45 12.27
N ARG A 169 -4.61 -5.11 13.35
CA ARG A 169 -3.72 -5.66 14.38
C ARG A 169 -2.73 -6.68 13.84
N ALA A 170 -3.16 -7.55 12.92
CA ALA A 170 -2.28 -8.54 12.34
C ALA A 170 -1.13 -7.88 11.56
N ILE A 171 -1.42 -6.80 10.85
CA ILE A 171 -0.40 -6.02 10.13
C ILE A 171 0.53 -5.31 11.11
N ASP A 172 -0.01 -4.67 12.13
CA ASP A 172 0.78 -4.03 13.19
C ASP A 172 1.69 -5.06 13.88
N GLN A 173 1.17 -6.23 14.22
CA GLN A 173 1.93 -7.34 14.81
C GLN A 173 3.06 -7.83 13.89
N ILE A 174 2.82 -7.89 12.58
CA ILE A 174 3.88 -8.24 11.62
C ILE A 174 5.00 -7.20 11.66
N TYR A 175 4.66 -5.91 11.64
CA TYR A 175 5.66 -4.85 11.78
C TYR A 175 6.39 -4.92 13.12
N GLU A 176 5.68 -5.13 14.23
CA GLU A 176 6.27 -5.28 15.56
C GLU A 176 7.21 -6.48 15.65
N ILE A 177 6.85 -7.62 15.05
CA ILE A 177 7.69 -8.82 15.01
C ILE A 177 8.99 -8.57 14.23
N PHE A 178 8.90 -7.89 13.09
CA PHE A 178 10.09 -7.50 12.33
C PHE A 178 10.96 -6.48 13.10
N ALA A 179 10.36 -5.53 13.79
CA ALA A 179 11.07 -4.57 14.64
C ALA A 179 11.71 -5.24 15.87
N ALA A 180 11.00 -6.18 16.52
CA ALA A 180 11.49 -6.94 17.68
C ALA A 180 12.63 -7.90 17.34
N ALA A 181 12.80 -8.28 16.08
CA ALA A 181 13.96 -9.03 15.61
C ALA A 181 15.29 -8.23 15.75
N GLY A 182 15.19 -6.97 16.19
CA GLY A 182 16.34 -6.15 16.60
C GLY A 182 16.98 -5.35 15.48
N TYR A 183 16.28 -5.19 14.37
CA TYR A 183 16.78 -4.46 13.21
C TYR A 183 15.94 -3.19 12.96
N GLY A 184 16.61 -2.04 12.90
CA GLY A 184 15.97 -0.74 12.67
C GLY A 184 15.43 -0.57 11.24
N ASN A 185 15.79 -1.47 10.32
CA ASN A 185 15.32 -1.48 8.95
C ASN A 185 15.31 -2.89 8.35
N ILE A 186 14.60 -3.05 7.24
CA ILE A 186 14.45 -4.34 6.54
C ILE A 186 15.79 -4.84 5.99
N ALA A 187 16.70 -3.95 5.58
CA ALA A 187 18.00 -4.35 5.05
C ALA A 187 18.85 -5.07 6.10
N ASP A 188 18.91 -4.55 7.32
CA ASP A 188 19.62 -5.18 8.43
C ASP A 188 18.99 -6.52 8.83
N LEU A 189 17.66 -6.59 8.82
CA LEU A 189 16.92 -7.82 9.07
C LEU A 189 17.32 -8.91 8.09
N MET A 190 17.44 -8.57 6.81
CA MET A 190 17.74 -9.51 5.75
C MET A 190 19.22 -9.91 5.72
N ALA A 191 20.12 -8.95 5.97
CA ALA A 191 21.56 -9.24 6.08
C ALA A 191 21.86 -10.26 7.19
N ASN A 192 21.02 -10.29 8.25
CA ASN A 192 21.15 -11.19 9.40
C ASN A 192 19.98 -12.19 9.46
N TRP A 193 19.48 -12.63 8.30
CA TRP A 193 18.27 -13.44 8.22
C TRP A 193 18.31 -14.72 9.05
N THR A 194 19.43 -15.43 9.04
CA THR A 194 19.62 -16.68 9.80
C THR A 194 19.44 -16.49 11.31
N ASP A 195 19.85 -15.34 11.84
CA ASP A 195 19.72 -14.99 13.24
C ASP A 195 18.35 -14.40 13.58
N SER A 196 17.71 -13.80 12.58
CA SER A 196 16.40 -13.16 12.69
C SER A 196 15.26 -14.18 12.67
N LEU A 197 15.37 -15.21 11.84
CA LEU A 197 14.33 -16.22 11.63
C LEU A 197 13.86 -16.90 12.92
N PRO A 198 14.73 -17.39 13.83
CA PRO A 198 14.30 -17.97 15.09
C PRO A 198 13.53 -16.98 15.97
N LYS A 199 13.92 -15.70 15.99
CA LYS A 199 13.26 -14.64 16.76
C LYS A 199 11.88 -14.34 16.21
N ILE A 200 11.76 -14.23 14.88
CA ILE A 200 10.48 -14.04 14.19
C ILE A 200 9.53 -15.20 14.47
N VAL A 201 10.01 -16.45 14.37
CA VAL A 201 9.20 -17.64 14.63
C VAL A 201 8.78 -17.72 16.09
N ALA A 202 9.65 -17.34 17.03
CA ALA A 202 9.32 -17.31 18.45
C ALA A 202 8.25 -16.25 18.76
N ALA A 203 8.39 -15.03 18.22
CA ALA A 203 7.42 -13.96 18.38
C ALA A 203 6.06 -14.31 17.74
N ALA A 204 6.06 -14.99 16.59
CA ALA A 204 4.85 -15.43 15.91
C ALA A 204 4.01 -16.42 16.72
N ARG A 205 4.60 -17.15 17.69
CA ARG A 205 3.85 -18.08 18.56
C ARG A 205 2.83 -17.39 19.44
N GLY A 206 3.05 -16.13 19.78
CA GLY A 206 2.14 -15.31 20.60
C GLY A 206 1.00 -14.66 19.81
N THR A 207 0.95 -14.82 18.48
CA THR A 207 -0.06 -14.20 17.63
C THR A 207 -1.27 -15.12 17.41
N ASP A 208 -2.37 -14.57 16.90
CA ASP A 208 -3.52 -15.34 16.44
C ASP A 208 -3.16 -16.24 15.24
N ARG A 209 -4.10 -17.13 14.89
CA ARG A 209 -3.88 -18.13 13.84
C ARG A 209 -3.65 -17.49 12.49
N GLU A 210 -4.43 -16.50 12.15
CA GLU A 210 -4.45 -15.79 10.86
C GLU A 210 -3.12 -15.04 10.67
N THR A 211 -2.69 -14.28 11.66
CA THR A 211 -1.39 -13.59 11.66
C THR A 211 -0.24 -14.57 11.52
N ARG A 212 -0.32 -15.71 12.22
CA ARG A 212 0.71 -16.76 12.15
C ARG A 212 0.82 -17.39 10.77
N GLU A 213 -0.30 -17.67 10.09
CA GLU A 213 -0.29 -18.19 8.71
C GLU A 213 0.30 -17.17 7.73
N LEU A 214 -0.01 -15.89 7.90
CA LEU A 214 0.59 -14.83 7.09
C LEU A 214 2.11 -14.73 7.31
N ILE A 215 2.58 -14.76 8.56
CA ILE A 215 4.01 -14.78 8.89
C ILE A 215 4.69 -16.01 8.27
N LYS A 216 4.08 -17.19 8.34
CA LYS A 216 4.61 -18.39 7.71
C LYS A 216 4.70 -18.26 6.19
N ALA A 217 3.71 -17.64 5.53
CA ALA A 217 3.74 -17.40 4.10
C ALA A 217 4.91 -16.47 3.72
N VAL A 218 5.07 -15.37 4.45
CA VAL A 218 6.19 -14.43 4.27
C VAL A 218 7.53 -15.11 4.51
N VAL A 219 7.68 -15.86 5.61
CA VAL A 219 8.91 -16.58 5.95
C VAL A 219 9.27 -17.64 4.90
N LYS A 220 8.30 -18.39 4.39
CA LYS A 220 8.52 -19.38 3.33
C LYS A 220 8.92 -18.76 1.99
N ALA A 221 8.50 -17.53 1.75
CA ALA A 221 8.81 -16.80 0.54
C ALA A 221 10.29 -16.38 0.44
N ILE A 222 10.94 -16.17 1.58
CA ILE A 222 12.30 -15.64 1.68
C ILE A 222 13.39 -16.62 1.21
N PRO A 223 13.43 -17.89 1.61
CA PRO A 223 14.48 -18.83 1.21
C PRO A 223 14.52 -19.13 -0.28
N ALA A 224 13.38 -19.15 -0.96
CA ALA A 224 13.32 -19.38 -2.41
C ALA A 224 13.99 -18.24 -3.18
N SER A 225 13.97 -17.04 -2.65
CA SER A 225 14.63 -15.87 -3.22
C SER A 225 16.11 -15.79 -2.88
N ALA A 226 16.52 -16.17 -1.66
CA ALA A 226 17.93 -16.23 -1.26
C ALA A 226 18.73 -17.29 -2.05
N ALA A 227 18.10 -18.43 -2.38
CA ALA A 227 18.74 -19.49 -3.17
C ALA A 227 19.02 -19.09 -4.65
N ARG A 228 18.35 -18.06 -5.17
CA ARG A 228 18.57 -17.55 -6.51
C ARG A 228 19.83 -16.67 -6.59
N VAL A 229 20.05 -15.81 -5.58
CA VAL A 229 21.25 -14.94 -5.50
C VAL A 229 22.53 -15.75 -5.43
N VAL A 230 22.53 -16.90 -4.75
CA VAL A 230 23.71 -17.78 -4.63
C VAL A 230 24.02 -18.53 -5.95
N ARG A 231 23.08 -18.62 -6.89
CA ARG A 231 23.27 -19.30 -8.18
C ARG A 231 23.68 -18.36 -9.32
N GLU A 232 23.46 -17.06 -9.18
CA GLU A 232 23.69 -16.05 -10.22
C GLU A 232 24.90 -15.14 -9.90
N GLY A 233 25.55 -15.30 -8.74
CA GLY A 233 26.82 -14.67 -8.33
C GLY A 233 27.96 -15.69 -8.23
#